data_5ab8f43c4be940c9a23e3330c7e9c25e
#
_entry.id   5ab8f43c4be940c9a23e3330c7e9c25e
#
_cell.length_a   1.000
_cell.length_b   1.000
_cell.length_c   1.000
_cell.angle_alpha   90.00
_cell.angle_beta   90.00
_cell.angle_gamma   90.00
#
_symmetry.space_group_name_H-M   'P 1'
#
loop_
_entity.id
_entity.type
_entity.pdbx_description
1 polymer ?
#
loop_
_entity_poly.entity_id
_entity_poly.type
_entity_poly.pdbx_seq_one_letter_code
_entity_poly.pdbx_strand_id
1 'polypeptide(L)'
;YIAGIKRNEELVMLVFIQDAASNQMTLYYLNLIKILCGLVEVSLLRALEYQEAVRDREYLEGTHILKTEYFMERLKLFHSIKEQKIGSYALLQIENPEMTLEETDRILKNKIRENDILGISEDGQLYLILSQVDDAMLPIVIERLEKNGLHCRVIDTRNESRVAEE
;
A
#
# COMPACT_ATOMS: atom_id res chain seq x y z
N TYR A 1 27.98 0.27 18.52
CA TYR A 1 27.58 -1.10 18.18
C TYR A 1 26.66 -1.05 16.95
N ILE A 2 26.88 -1.95 16.00
CA ILE A 2 26.07 -2.08 14.80
C ILE A 2 25.72 -3.54 14.65
N ALA A 3 24.44 -3.85 14.41
CA ALA A 3 23.95 -5.19 14.08
C ALA A 3 22.99 -5.10 12.89
N GLY A 4 23.15 -5.99 11.92
CA GLY A 4 22.25 -6.12 10.79
C GLY A 4 21.35 -7.34 10.97
N ILE A 5 20.06 -7.17 10.75
CA ILE A 5 19.09 -8.27 10.65
C ILE A 5 18.93 -8.60 9.16
N LYS A 6 19.15 -9.85 8.82
CA LYS A 6 19.10 -10.32 7.42
C LYS A 6 17.99 -11.34 7.22
N ARG A 7 17.43 -11.34 6.01
CA ARG A 7 16.54 -12.40 5.50
C ARG A 7 17.06 -12.84 4.15
N ASN A 8 17.32 -14.12 3.96
CA ASN A 8 17.85 -14.68 2.70
C ASN A 8 19.08 -13.91 2.15
N GLU A 9 20.04 -13.58 3.04
CA GLU A 9 21.24 -12.77 2.76
C GLU A 9 21.00 -11.28 2.48
N GLU A 10 19.76 -10.82 2.39
CA GLU A 10 19.42 -9.40 2.25
C GLU A 10 19.29 -8.71 3.62
N LEU A 11 19.83 -7.50 3.72
CA LEU A 11 19.73 -6.69 4.93
C LEU A 11 18.34 -6.05 5.00
N VAL A 12 17.52 -6.47 5.98
CA VAL A 12 16.15 -5.93 6.17
C VAL A 12 16.08 -4.88 7.26
N MET A 13 17.02 -4.89 8.21
CA MET A 13 17.07 -3.89 9.28
C MET A 13 18.50 -3.69 9.76
N LEU A 14 18.86 -2.45 10.12
CA LEU A 14 20.10 -2.10 10.77
C LEU A 14 19.83 -1.55 12.16
N VAL A 15 20.37 -2.20 13.18
CA VAL A 15 20.35 -1.72 14.56
C VAL A 15 21.63 -0.96 14.82
N PHE A 16 21.49 0.28 15.25
CA PHE A 16 22.59 1.20 15.44
C PHE A 16 22.55 1.82 16.83
N ILE A 17 23.62 1.69 17.62
CA ILE A 17 23.76 2.28 18.93
C ILE A 17 25.00 3.17 18.93
N GLN A 18 24.78 4.46 19.11
CA GLN A 18 25.82 5.48 19.18
C GLN A 18 25.86 6.14 20.57
N ASP A 19 26.94 6.85 20.85
CA ASP A 19 27.14 7.66 22.06
C ASP A 19 27.10 6.89 23.40
N ALA A 20 27.32 5.57 23.35
CA ALA A 20 27.51 4.79 24.56
C ALA A 20 28.91 5.05 25.13
N ALA A 21 28.98 5.49 26.38
CA ALA A 21 30.25 5.68 27.04
C ALA A 21 31.01 4.35 27.17
N SER A 22 32.34 4.35 26.98
CA SER A 22 33.17 3.14 26.96
C SER A 22 33.00 2.27 28.22
N ASN A 23 32.76 2.89 29.38
CA ASN A 23 32.49 2.18 30.64
C ASN A 23 31.11 1.53 30.72
N GLN A 24 30.17 1.87 29.82
CA GLN A 24 28.84 1.30 29.76
C GLN A 24 28.78 0.08 28.83
N MET A 25 29.73 -0.08 27.90
CA MET A 25 29.80 -1.21 26.96
C MET A 25 30.48 -2.44 27.60
N THR A 26 29.98 -2.85 28.77
CA THR A 26 30.44 -4.07 29.43
C THR A 26 29.94 -5.32 28.68
N LEU A 27 30.59 -6.47 28.95
CA LEU A 27 30.16 -7.75 28.36
C LEU A 27 28.68 -8.08 28.65
N TYR A 28 28.21 -7.67 29.83
CA TYR A 28 26.79 -7.83 30.20
C TYR A 28 25.85 -7.05 29.27
N TYR A 29 26.14 -5.76 29.04
CA TYR A 29 25.32 -4.94 28.15
C TYR A 29 25.39 -5.39 26.70
N LEU A 30 26.57 -5.82 26.23
CA LEU A 30 26.71 -6.40 24.89
C LEU A 30 25.88 -7.66 24.72
N ASN A 31 25.85 -8.53 25.73
CA ASN A 31 24.99 -9.73 25.68
C ASN A 31 23.49 -9.38 25.73
N LEU A 32 23.12 -8.40 26.55
CA LEU A 32 21.74 -7.91 26.60
C LEU A 32 21.29 -7.35 25.23
N ILE A 33 22.13 -6.52 24.59
CA ILE A 33 21.86 -5.97 23.26
C ILE A 33 21.70 -7.11 22.24
N LYS A 34 22.55 -8.13 22.26
CA LYS A 34 22.44 -9.29 21.37
C LYS A 34 21.13 -10.04 21.57
N ILE A 35 20.70 -10.23 22.81
CA ILE A 35 19.41 -10.88 23.10
C ILE A 35 18.25 -10.04 22.57
N LEU A 36 18.27 -8.73 22.81
CA LEU A 36 17.26 -7.80 22.30
C LEU A 36 17.22 -7.80 20.76
N CYS A 37 18.36 -7.74 20.10
CA CYS A 37 18.45 -7.85 18.65
C CYS A 37 17.86 -9.16 18.14
N GLY A 38 18.14 -10.29 18.81
CA GLY A 38 17.56 -11.60 18.44
C GLY A 38 16.04 -11.64 18.61
N LEU A 39 15.48 -11.02 19.66
CA LEU A 39 14.03 -10.91 19.83
C LEU A 39 13.39 -10.03 18.74
N VAL A 40 14.03 -8.91 18.41
CA VAL A 40 13.57 -8.02 17.32
C VAL A 40 13.64 -8.76 15.99
N GLU A 41 14.72 -9.50 15.72
CA GLU A 41 14.88 -10.30 14.50
C GLU A 41 13.74 -11.30 14.30
N VAL A 42 13.47 -12.12 15.32
CA VAL A 42 12.36 -13.10 15.26
C VAL A 42 11.01 -12.43 15.02
N SER A 43 10.74 -11.32 15.72
CA SER A 43 9.48 -10.58 15.58
C SER A 43 9.35 -9.95 14.20
N LEU A 44 10.43 -9.35 13.68
CA LEU A 44 10.46 -8.73 12.36
C LEU A 44 10.27 -9.78 11.25
N LEU A 45 10.99 -10.89 11.30
CA LEU A 45 10.86 -11.94 10.29
C LEU A 45 9.45 -12.52 10.24
N ARG A 46 8.83 -12.76 11.41
CA ARG A 46 7.43 -13.20 11.47
C ARG A 46 6.45 -12.16 10.92
N ALA A 47 6.68 -10.87 11.20
CA ALA A 47 5.85 -9.80 10.65
C ALA A 47 5.95 -9.72 9.11
N LEU A 48 7.15 -9.89 8.56
CA LEU A 48 7.38 -9.92 7.11
C LEU A 48 6.71 -11.14 6.46
N GLU A 49 6.82 -12.32 7.05
CA GLU A 49 6.15 -13.55 6.59
C GLU A 49 4.61 -13.38 6.60
N TYR A 50 4.09 -12.79 7.67
CA TYR A 50 2.66 -12.49 7.76
C TYR A 50 2.20 -11.50 6.70
N GLN A 51 2.97 -10.41 6.47
CA GLN A 51 2.66 -9.44 5.42
C GLN A 51 2.65 -10.07 4.03
N GLU A 52 3.59 -10.96 3.72
CA GLU A 52 3.61 -11.68 2.45
C GLU A 52 2.39 -12.59 2.30
N ALA A 53 2.06 -13.38 3.33
CA ALA A 53 0.88 -14.25 3.31
C ALA A 53 -0.43 -13.47 3.14
N VAL A 54 -0.56 -12.29 3.77
CA VAL A 54 -1.71 -11.40 3.60
C VAL A 54 -1.73 -10.84 2.18
N ARG A 55 -0.57 -10.41 1.65
CA ARG A 55 -0.45 -9.88 0.30
C ARG A 55 -0.91 -10.88 -0.75
N ASP A 56 -0.44 -12.13 -0.69
CA ASP A 56 -0.82 -13.18 -1.64
C ASP A 56 -2.32 -13.49 -1.58
N ARG A 57 -2.93 -13.29 -0.40
CA ARG A 57 -4.36 -13.47 -0.21
C ARG A 57 -5.17 -12.31 -0.79
N GLU A 58 -4.78 -11.06 -0.54
CA GLU A 58 -5.56 -9.86 -0.84
C GLU A 58 -5.35 -9.36 -2.27
N TYR A 59 -4.15 -9.56 -2.82
CA TYR A 59 -3.78 -9.04 -4.14
C TYR A 59 -3.80 -10.12 -5.22
N LEU A 60 -3.90 -9.70 -6.46
CA LEU A 60 -3.66 -10.58 -7.61
C LEU A 60 -2.18 -10.93 -7.66
N GLU A 61 -1.90 -12.18 -8.02
CA GLU A 61 -0.54 -12.72 -8.06
C GLU A 61 0.40 -11.83 -8.88
N GLY A 62 1.54 -11.48 -8.29
CA GLY A 62 2.57 -10.65 -8.92
C GLY A 62 2.24 -9.17 -9.09
N THR A 63 1.08 -8.68 -8.59
CA THR A 63 0.63 -7.30 -8.75
C THR A 63 0.38 -6.59 -7.41
N HIS A 64 0.05 -5.28 -7.47
CA HIS A 64 -0.46 -4.47 -6.37
C HIS A 64 -1.96 -4.20 -6.52
N ILE A 65 -2.65 -5.00 -7.33
CA ILE A 65 -4.08 -4.87 -7.60
C ILE A 65 -4.84 -5.72 -6.60
N LEU A 66 -5.68 -5.11 -5.78
CA LEU A 66 -6.55 -5.82 -4.86
C LEU A 66 -7.59 -6.66 -5.60
N LYS A 67 -7.83 -7.86 -5.10
CA LYS A 67 -8.97 -8.69 -5.51
C LYS A 67 -10.28 -8.00 -5.14
N THR A 68 -11.34 -8.31 -5.87
CA THR A 68 -12.66 -7.66 -5.76
C THR A 68 -13.17 -7.54 -4.32
N GLU A 69 -13.15 -8.63 -3.56
CA GLU A 69 -13.62 -8.65 -2.18
C GLU A 69 -12.93 -7.58 -1.32
N TYR A 70 -11.60 -7.54 -1.34
CA TYR A 70 -10.80 -6.61 -0.54
C TYR A 70 -10.87 -5.18 -1.07
N PHE A 71 -10.97 -5.01 -2.39
CA PHE A 71 -11.17 -3.69 -2.98
C PHE A 71 -12.49 -3.08 -2.54
N MET A 72 -13.58 -3.84 -2.58
CA MET A 72 -14.90 -3.39 -2.15
C MET A 72 -14.96 -3.05 -0.67
N GLU A 73 -14.28 -3.81 0.20
CA GLU A 73 -14.14 -3.46 1.62
C GLU A 73 -13.42 -2.12 1.81
N ARG A 74 -12.33 -1.89 1.07
CA ARG A 74 -11.61 -0.62 1.12
C ARG A 74 -12.47 0.54 0.60
N LEU A 75 -13.18 0.35 -0.49
CA LEU A 75 -14.08 1.35 -1.05
C LEU A 75 -15.18 1.75 -0.05
N LYS A 76 -15.82 0.78 0.60
CA LYS A 76 -16.81 1.03 1.68
C LYS A 76 -16.21 1.87 2.83
N LEU A 77 -14.97 1.58 3.22
CA LEU A 77 -14.28 2.37 4.25
C LEU A 77 -14.08 3.82 3.81
N PHE A 78 -13.62 4.06 2.58
CA PHE A 78 -13.43 5.41 2.04
C PHE A 78 -14.76 6.17 1.89
N HIS A 79 -15.84 5.49 1.54
CA HIS A 79 -17.19 6.07 1.57
C HIS A 79 -17.57 6.56 2.97
N SER A 80 -17.40 5.71 3.98
CA SER A 80 -17.69 6.05 5.37
C SER A 80 -16.87 7.25 5.86
N ILE A 81 -15.58 7.30 5.54
CA ILE A 81 -14.67 8.41 5.88
C ILE A 81 -15.16 9.72 5.24
N LYS A 82 -15.60 9.67 3.98
CA LYS A 82 -16.14 10.83 3.26
C LYS A 82 -17.48 11.31 3.85
N GLU A 83 -18.40 10.39 4.14
CA GLU A 83 -19.69 10.70 4.77
C GLU A 83 -19.52 11.36 6.13
N GLN A 84 -18.58 10.88 6.93
CA GLN A 84 -18.24 11.44 8.24
C GLN A 84 -17.44 12.76 8.15
N LYS A 85 -17.10 13.22 6.92
CA LYS A 85 -16.29 14.44 6.67
C LYS A 85 -14.90 14.40 7.34
N ILE A 86 -14.35 13.20 7.55
CA ILE A 86 -13.01 13.01 8.14
C ILE A 86 -11.93 13.13 7.07
N GLY A 87 -12.26 12.77 5.82
CA GLY A 87 -11.33 12.84 4.70
C GLY A 87 -12.03 12.90 3.35
N SER A 88 -11.22 13.06 2.30
CA SER A 88 -11.66 13.07 0.90
C SER A 88 -11.02 11.93 0.13
N TYR A 89 -11.69 11.46 -0.90
CA TYR A 89 -11.11 10.55 -1.88
C TYR A 89 -11.77 10.77 -3.24
N ALA A 90 -11.09 10.34 -4.29
CA ALA A 90 -11.64 10.27 -5.63
C ALA A 90 -11.53 8.83 -6.16
N LEU A 91 -12.56 8.38 -6.86
CA LEU A 91 -12.59 7.07 -7.53
C LEU A 91 -12.41 7.27 -9.02
N LEU A 92 -11.41 6.64 -9.59
CA LEU A 92 -11.13 6.63 -11.03
C LEU A 92 -11.33 5.23 -11.57
N GLN A 93 -12.03 5.09 -12.68
CA GLN A 93 -12.02 3.87 -13.50
C GLN A 93 -10.85 3.97 -14.49
N ILE A 94 -10.07 2.91 -14.62
CA ILE A 94 -8.97 2.82 -15.58
C ILE A 94 -9.50 2.10 -16.83
N GLU A 95 -9.51 2.80 -17.94
CA GLU A 95 -10.06 2.32 -19.24
C GLU A 95 -8.90 2.03 -20.21
N ASN A 96 -8.22 0.90 -20.04
CA ASN A 96 -7.10 0.52 -20.91
C ASN A 96 -7.29 -0.89 -21.49
N PRO A 97 -8.16 -1.05 -22.50
CA PRO A 97 -8.51 -2.37 -23.04
C PRO A 97 -7.34 -3.09 -23.75
N GLU A 98 -6.31 -2.35 -24.16
CA GLU A 98 -5.14 -2.90 -24.86
C GLU A 98 -4.01 -3.33 -23.92
N MET A 99 -4.08 -3.01 -22.62
CA MET A 99 -3.04 -3.32 -21.63
C MET A 99 -3.46 -4.48 -20.73
N THR A 100 -2.49 -5.30 -20.35
CA THR A 100 -2.71 -6.31 -19.31
C THR A 100 -2.75 -5.65 -17.92
N LEU A 101 -3.31 -6.36 -16.94
CA LEU A 101 -3.34 -5.88 -15.55
C LEU A 101 -1.92 -5.66 -14.99
N GLU A 102 -0.98 -6.54 -15.34
CA GLU A 102 0.42 -6.45 -14.91
C GLU A 102 1.14 -5.23 -15.53
N GLU A 103 0.85 -4.90 -16.79
CA GLU A 103 1.40 -3.72 -17.45
C GLU A 103 0.85 -2.44 -16.81
N THR A 104 -0.46 -2.41 -16.56
CA THR A 104 -1.13 -1.28 -15.89
C THR A 104 -0.59 -1.10 -14.47
N ASP A 105 -0.44 -2.17 -13.70
CA ASP A 105 0.16 -2.14 -12.36
C ASP A 105 1.59 -1.57 -12.38
N ARG A 106 2.42 -2.02 -13.31
CA ARG A 106 3.81 -1.56 -13.45
C ARG A 106 3.90 -0.07 -13.72
N ILE A 107 3.00 0.47 -14.55
CA ILE A 107 2.94 1.92 -14.84
C ILE A 107 2.48 2.67 -13.59
N LEU A 108 1.40 2.21 -12.94
CA LEU A 108 0.80 2.88 -11.79
C LEU A 108 1.70 2.87 -10.55
N LYS A 109 2.41 1.78 -10.28
CA LYS A 109 3.27 1.61 -9.10
C LYS A 109 4.21 2.80 -8.83
N ASN A 110 4.70 3.45 -9.88
CA ASN A 110 5.63 4.59 -9.77
C ASN A 110 4.92 5.95 -9.92
N LYS A 111 3.60 5.98 -10.08
CA LYS A 111 2.81 7.18 -10.39
C LYS A 111 1.75 7.49 -9.33
N ILE A 112 1.37 6.52 -8.54
CA ILE A 112 0.43 6.67 -7.43
C ILE A 112 1.18 6.69 -6.10
N ARG A 113 0.52 7.19 -5.06
CA ARG A 113 1.07 7.21 -3.70
C ARG A 113 0.86 5.85 -3.03
N GLU A 114 1.62 5.58 -1.98
CA GLU A 114 1.48 4.36 -1.18
C GLU A 114 0.08 4.18 -0.57
N ASN A 115 -0.60 5.29 -0.29
CA ASN A 115 -1.96 5.29 0.27
C ASN A 115 -3.06 5.23 -0.78
N ASP A 116 -2.74 5.29 -2.07
CA ASP A 116 -3.69 5.09 -3.15
C ASP A 116 -3.89 3.60 -3.37
N ILE A 117 -5.11 3.19 -3.71
CA ILE A 117 -5.49 1.77 -3.77
C ILE A 117 -5.98 1.43 -5.17
N LEU A 118 -5.33 0.44 -5.77
CA LEU A 118 -5.72 -0.13 -7.06
C LEU A 118 -6.41 -1.47 -6.84
N GLY A 119 -7.53 -1.72 -7.51
CA GLY A 119 -8.25 -2.98 -7.37
C GLY A 119 -9.31 -3.21 -8.43
N ILE A 120 -9.82 -4.42 -8.47
CA ILE A 120 -10.90 -4.84 -9.36
C ILE A 120 -12.23 -4.75 -8.62
N SER A 121 -13.23 -4.11 -9.24
CA SER A 121 -14.58 -4.04 -8.71
C SER A 121 -15.43 -5.24 -9.18
N GLU A 122 -16.67 -5.34 -8.69
CA GLU A 122 -17.61 -6.42 -9.00
C GLU A 122 -17.97 -6.50 -10.50
N ASP A 123 -17.88 -5.39 -11.23
CA ASP A 123 -18.05 -5.31 -12.67
C ASP A 123 -16.86 -5.85 -13.47
N GLY A 124 -15.80 -6.30 -12.79
CA GLY A 124 -14.56 -6.79 -13.39
C GLY A 124 -13.66 -5.68 -13.95
N GLN A 125 -14.00 -4.41 -13.73
CA GLN A 125 -13.20 -3.28 -14.18
C GLN A 125 -12.15 -2.88 -13.14
N LEU A 126 -11.08 -2.23 -13.61
CA LEU A 126 -9.99 -1.76 -12.77
C LEU A 126 -10.28 -0.36 -12.26
N TYR A 127 -10.20 -0.17 -10.96
CA TYR A 127 -10.42 1.11 -10.30
C TYR A 127 -9.23 1.53 -9.43
N LEU A 128 -9.06 2.84 -9.34
CA LEU A 128 -8.06 3.49 -8.51
C LEU A 128 -8.75 4.43 -7.52
N ILE A 129 -8.55 4.19 -6.22
CA ILE A 129 -8.95 5.08 -5.16
C ILE A 129 -7.77 6.01 -4.86
N LEU A 130 -7.94 7.30 -5.10
CA LEU A 130 -6.98 8.34 -4.72
C LEU A 130 -7.35 8.88 -3.35
N SER A 131 -6.50 8.67 -2.36
CA SER A 131 -6.71 9.13 -0.99
C SER A 131 -6.34 10.60 -0.84
N GLN A 132 -7.09 11.35 -0.01
CA GLN A 132 -6.80 12.74 0.33
C GLN A 132 -6.57 13.65 -0.90
N VAL A 133 -7.43 13.50 -1.90
CA VAL A 133 -7.44 14.33 -3.10
C VAL A 133 -8.65 15.24 -3.06
N ASP A 134 -8.43 16.52 -3.32
CA ASP A 134 -9.48 17.52 -3.51
C ASP A 134 -9.78 17.73 -5.01
N ASP A 135 -10.87 18.43 -5.28
CA ASP A 135 -11.33 18.69 -6.64
C ASP A 135 -10.33 19.52 -7.46
N ALA A 136 -9.45 20.29 -6.82
CA ALA A 136 -8.43 21.08 -7.51
C ALA A 136 -7.22 20.24 -7.93
N MET A 137 -6.88 19.22 -7.15
CA MET A 137 -5.74 18.34 -7.43
C MET A 137 -6.07 17.21 -8.41
N LEU A 138 -7.35 16.80 -8.47
CA LEU A 138 -7.79 15.68 -9.28
C LEU A 138 -7.43 15.80 -10.77
N PRO A 139 -7.64 16.96 -11.45
CA PRO A 139 -7.24 17.11 -12.86
C PRO A 139 -5.74 16.93 -13.10
N ILE A 140 -4.91 17.38 -12.17
CA ILE A 140 -3.44 17.27 -12.25
C ILE A 140 -3.02 15.80 -12.19
N VAL A 141 -3.68 15.01 -11.32
CA VAL A 141 -3.39 13.57 -11.22
C VAL A 141 -3.83 12.85 -12.50
N ILE A 142 -5.02 13.15 -13.02
CA ILE A 142 -5.53 12.57 -14.26
C ILE A 142 -4.58 12.89 -15.42
N GLU A 143 -4.21 14.15 -15.63
CA GLU A 143 -3.28 14.54 -16.69
C GLU A 143 -1.94 13.80 -16.61
N ARG A 144 -1.44 13.58 -15.37
CA ARG A 144 -0.22 12.79 -15.15
C ARG A 144 -0.39 11.33 -15.55
N LEU A 145 -1.54 10.72 -15.27
CA LEU A 145 -1.82 9.35 -15.65
C LEU A 145 -2.00 9.22 -17.17
N GLU A 146 -2.71 10.13 -17.80
CA GLU A 146 -2.94 10.17 -19.26
C GLU A 146 -1.63 10.35 -20.04
N LYS A 147 -0.71 11.20 -19.56
CA LYS A 147 0.65 11.34 -20.14
C LYS A 147 1.46 10.04 -20.11
N ASN A 148 1.08 9.09 -19.30
CA ASN A 148 1.69 7.75 -19.22
C ASN A 148 0.87 6.68 -19.96
N GLY A 149 -0.09 7.08 -20.79
CA GLY A 149 -0.90 6.18 -21.62
C GLY A 149 -2.06 5.51 -20.87
N LEU A 150 -2.44 6.03 -19.68
CA LEU A 150 -3.56 5.51 -18.92
C LEU A 150 -4.79 6.40 -19.12
N HIS A 151 -5.86 5.86 -19.69
CA HIS A 151 -7.13 6.55 -19.77
C HIS A 151 -7.92 6.36 -18.48
N CYS A 152 -8.35 7.48 -17.89
CA CYS A 152 -9.03 7.48 -16.60
C CYS A 152 -10.35 8.22 -16.69
N ARG A 153 -11.41 7.62 -16.14
CA ARG A 153 -12.72 8.25 -15.97
C ARG A 153 -13.02 8.47 -14.49
N VAL A 154 -13.36 9.68 -14.11
CA VAL A 154 -13.81 9.99 -12.74
C VAL A 154 -15.20 9.40 -12.53
N ILE A 155 -15.34 8.63 -11.47
CA ILE A 155 -16.64 8.10 -11.02
C ILE A 155 -17.19 9.03 -9.94
N ASP A 156 -18.37 9.59 -10.18
CA ASP A 156 -19.04 10.42 -9.19
C ASP A 156 -19.69 9.52 -8.12
N THR A 157 -19.01 9.40 -7.00
CA THR A 157 -19.43 8.56 -5.86
C THR A 157 -20.74 9.03 -5.20
N ARG A 158 -21.35 10.15 -5.66
CA ARG A 158 -22.65 10.62 -5.18
C ARG A 158 -23.82 9.79 -5.72
N ASN A 159 -23.62 9.06 -6.82
CA ASN A 159 -24.68 8.27 -7.47
C ASN A 159 -24.66 6.77 -7.15
N GLU A 160 -23.59 6.25 -6.53
CA GLU A 160 -23.45 4.81 -6.27
C GLU A 160 -24.20 4.29 -5.03
N SER A 161 -24.69 5.18 -4.16
CA SER A 161 -25.53 4.79 -3.02
C SER A 161 -26.87 4.13 -3.43
N ARG A 162 -27.17 4.04 -4.73
CA ARG A 162 -28.41 3.42 -5.27
C ARG A 162 -28.22 1.99 -5.78
N VAL A 163 -26.98 1.53 -5.93
CA VAL A 163 -26.70 0.17 -6.52
C VAL A 163 -26.42 -0.87 -5.44
N ALA A 164 -26.21 -0.47 -4.20
CA ALA A 164 -25.90 -1.37 -3.08
C ALA A 164 -27.13 -1.78 -2.24
N GLU A 165 -28.35 -1.38 -2.62
CA GLU A 165 -29.61 -1.69 -1.91
C GLU A 165 -30.63 -2.50 -2.75
N GLU A 166 -30.20 -3.14 -3.85
CA GLU A 166 -31.06 -4.12 -4.56
C GLU A 166 -30.56 -5.54 -4.43
#